data_867ce7744b94eabf82c2b28bab585555
#
_entry.id   867ce7744b94eabf82c2b28bab585555
#
_cell.length_a   1.000
_cell.length_b   1.000
_cell.length_c   1.000
_cell.angle_alpha   90.00
_cell.angle_beta   90.00
_cell.angle_gamma   90.00
#
_symmetry.space_group_name_H-M   'P 1'
#
loop_
_entity.id
_entity.type
_entity.pdbx_description
1 polymer ?
#
loop_
_entity_poly.entity_id
_entity_poly.type
_entity_poly.pdbx_seq_one_letter_code
_entity_poly.pdbx_strand_id
1 'polypeptide(L)'
;MQLFLFYLAIVPTLFIFYFSIFFRKKKREDVDICLMLFFFGCMSALPAYILERLYSYFEIQFQDWAINFVVSQEIRVFLSTLFGIAVIEESCKLAVVRIYAYPQIKIKSIYDAIVYSVLVSIGFASIENLIYVYVYSDEDMQFQIALMRMISAVPAHALMGIFMGYYIGKAKLNEEIRVRSYQLSFLIPVLIHTGYDYFLLLPGSSSMYSFIILAVFTIFAVVLIRSD
;
A
#
# COMPACT_ATOMS: atom_id res chain seq x y z
N MET A 1 9.94 26.21 -4.09
CA MET A 1 10.25 24.97 -3.34
C MET A 1 8.97 24.15 -3.09
N GLN A 2 7.99 24.64 -2.37
CA GLN A 2 6.79 23.87 -1.95
C GLN A 2 5.98 23.28 -3.14
N LEU A 3 5.79 24.00 -4.24
CA LEU A 3 5.12 23.49 -5.44
C LEU A 3 5.89 22.30 -6.07
N PHE A 4 7.21 22.36 -6.07
CA PHE A 4 8.04 21.28 -6.60
C PHE A 4 7.96 20.02 -5.74
N LEU A 5 7.94 20.16 -4.41
CA LEU A 5 7.73 19.05 -3.48
C LEU A 5 6.36 18.39 -3.68
N PHE A 6 5.33 19.21 -3.89
CA PHE A 6 3.99 18.71 -4.22
C PHE A 6 4.00 17.85 -5.50
N TYR A 7 4.69 18.30 -6.54
CA TYR A 7 4.84 17.51 -7.78
C TYR A 7 5.56 16.19 -7.53
N LEU A 8 6.66 16.19 -6.76
CA LEU A 8 7.37 14.94 -6.42
C LEU A 8 6.48 13.96 -5.65
N ALA A 9 5.62 14.45 -4.76
CA ALA A 9 4.72 13.61 -3.97
C ALA A 9 3.58 12.99 -4.80
N ILE A 10 3.04 13.72 -5.81
CA ILE A 10 1.80 13.35 -6.50
C ILE A 10 2.04 12.80 -7.92
N VAL A 11 2.99 13.35 -8.68
CA VAL A 11 3.20 12.95 -10.08
C VAL A 11 3.45 11.45 -10.27
N PRO A 12 4.21 10.76 -9.41
CA PRO A 12 4.44 9.32 -9.57
C PRO A 12 3.15 8.50 -9.49
N THR A 13 2.24 8.85 -8.57
CA THR A 13 0.95 8.17 -8.44
C THR A 13 0.03 8.46 -9.63
N LEU A 14 0.01 9.70 -10.13
CA LEU A 14 -0.72 10.07 -11.34
C LEU A 14 -0.15 9.39 -12.60
N PHE A 15 1.17 9.20 -12.65
CA PHE A 15 1.79 8.46 -13.74
C PHE A 15 1.32 6.99 -13.76
N ILE A 16 1.33 6.31 -12.61
CA ILE A 16 0.83 4.94 -12.52
C ILE A 16 -0.67 4.89 -12.80
N PHE A 17 -1.45 5.88 -12.33
CA PHE A 17 -2.87 6.01 -12.63
C PHE A 17 -3.11 6.08 -14.14
N TYR A 18 -2.43 7.00 -14.83
CA TYR A 18 -2.51 7.15 -16.28
C TYR A 18 -2.16 5.84 -17.00
N PHE A 19 -1.02 5.23 -16.62
CA PHE A 19 -0.56 3.99 -17.21
C PHE A 19 -1.55 2.85 -17.01
N SER A 20 -2.13 2.72 -15.81
CA SER A 20 -3.12 1.69 -15.49
C SER A 20 -4.39 1.78 -16.35
N ILE A 21 -4.79 2.96 -16.78
CA ILE A 21 -5.99 3.18 -17.59
C ILE A 21 -5.69 3.04 -19.09
N PHE A 22 -4.61 3.65 -19.57
CA PHE A 22 -4.38 3.83 -21.01
C PHE A 22 -3.64 2.66 -21.68
N PHE A 23 -2.86 1.88 -20.95
CA PHE A 23 -2.14 0.74 -21.52
C PHE A 23 -2.98 -0.55 -21.64
N ARG A 24 -4.23 -0.49 -21.28
CA ARG A 24 -5.19 -1.59 -21.48
C ARG A 24 -5.60 -1.70 -22.94
N LYS A 25 -5.07 -2.71 -23.63
CA LYS A 25 -5.30 -2.95 -25.08
C LYS A 25 -6.77 -3.26 -25.47
N LYS A 26 -7.69 -3.55 -24.56
CA LYS A 26 -8.98 -4.17 -24.91
C LYS A 26 -10.26 -3.43 -24.57
N LYS A 27 -10.30 -2.47 -23.67
CA LYS A 27 -11.48 -1.61 -23.40
C LYS A 27 -11.05 -0.32 -22.72
N ARG A 28 -11.56 0.84 -23.18
CA ARG A 28 -11.64 2.01 -22.32
C ARG A 28 -12.51 1.60 -21.11
N GLU A 29 -11.88 1.37 -19.97
CA GLU A 29 -12.61 1.29 -18.70
C GLU A 29 -13.39 2.59 -18.55
N ASP A 30 -14.52 2.51 -17.83
CA ASP A 30 -15.18 3.72 -17.42
C ASP A 30 -14.22 4.49 -16.55
N VAL A 31 -13.70 5.56 -17.11
CA VAL A 31 -12.79 6.47 -16.41
C VAL A 31 -13.40 6.88 -15.06
N ASP A 32 -14.73 6.97 -15.01
CA ASP A 32 -15.48 7.28 -13.78
C ASP A 32 -15.24 6.28 -12.65
N ILE A 33 -15.25 4.96 -12.96
CA ILE A 33 -14.93 3.94 -11.94
C ILE A 33 -13.48 4.05 -11.49
N CYS A 34 -12.56 4.27 -12.42
CA CYS A 34 -11.14 4.41 -12.10
C CYS A 34 -10.88 5.65 -11.21
N LEU A 35 -11.50 6.77 -11.55
CA LEU A 35 -11.44 8.00 -10.76
C LEU A 35 -12.07 7.80 -9.38
N MET A 36 -13.22 7.13 -9.31
CA MET A 36 -13.90 6.81 -8.05
C MET A 36 -13.00 5.94 -7.15
N LEU A 37 -12.39 4.89 -7.68
CA LEU A 37 -11.53 3.99 -6.91
C LEU A 37 -10.27 4.70 -6.42
N PHE A 38 -9.64 5.51 -7.26
CA PHE A 38 -8.50 6.33 -6.86
C PHE A 38 -8.90 7.32 -5.75
N PHE A 39 -10.03 8.01 -5.90
CA PHE A 39 -10.54 8.95 -4.90
C PHE A 39 -10.83 8.28 -3.56
N PHE A 40 -11.52 7.13 -3.55
CA PHE A 40 -11.76 6.39 -2.31
C PHE A 40 -10.48 5.80 -1.73
N GLY A 41 -9.49 5.48 -2.56
CA GLY A 41 -8.14 5.17 -2.12
C GLY A 41 -7.52 6.35 -1.35
N CYS A 42 -7.59 7.57 -1.89
CA CYS A 42 -7.15 8.77 -1.19
C CYS A 42 -7.89 8.95 0.16
N MET A 43 -9.20 8.75 0.16
CA MET A 43 -10.00 8.90 1.38
C MET A 43 -9.68 7.84 2.43
N SER A 44 -9.25 6.65 2.04
CA SER A 44 -8.90 5.56 2.96
C SER A 44 -7.61 5.82 3.75
N ALA A 45 -6.77 6.76 3.33
CA ALA A 45 -5.60 7.18 4.09
C ALA A 45 -5.97 7.96 5.36
N LEU A 46 -7.12 8.62 5.40
CA LEU A 46 -7.55 9.38 6.57
C LEU A 46 -7.88 8.48 7.78
N PRO A 47 -8.76 7.47 7.67
CA PRO A 47 -8.98 6.53 8.77
C PRO A 47 -7.72 5.75 9.12
N ALA A 48 -6.86 5.40 8.18
CA ALA A 48 -5.59 4.75 8.47
C ALA A 48 -4.71 5.65 9.35
N TYR A 49 -4.50 6.90 8.97
CA TYR A 49 -3.77 7.88 9.76
C TYR A 49 -4.31 8.01 11.20
N ILE A 50 -5.64 8.07 11.37
CA ILE A 50 -6.25 8.15 12.71
C ILE A 50 -5.95 6.89 13.52
N LEU A 51 -6.10 5.70 12.91
CA LEU A 51 -5.87 4.43 13.59
C LEU A 51 -4.39 4.24 13.97
N GLU A 52 -3.46 4.64 13.12
CA GLU A 52 -2.02 4.63 13.40
C GLU A 52 -1.65 5.55 14.57
N ARG A 53 -2.26 6.76 14.62
CA ARG A 53 -2.07 7.68 15.75
C ARG A 53 -2.62 7.12 17.05
N LEU A 54 -3.77 6.45 17.00
CA LEU A 54 -4.34 5.75 18.15
C LEU A 54 -3.44 4.58 18.58
N TYR A 55 -2.97 3.77 17.64
CA TYR A 55 -2.04 2.69 17.94
C TYR A 55 -0.77 3.21 18.62
N SER A 56 -0.13 4.23 18.05
CA SER A 56 1.07 4.85 18.62
C SER A 56 0.83 5.39 20.04
N TYR A 57 -0.32 6.00 20.30
CA TYR A 57 -0.70 6.45 21.64
C TYR A 57 -0.78 5.28 22.62
N PHE A 58 -1.45 4.19 22.28
CA PHE A 58 -1.54 3.01 23.13
C PHE A 58 -0.19 2.30 23.29
N GLU A 59 0.62 2.23 22.24
CA GLU A 59 1.94 1.63 22.28
C GLU A 59 2.84 2.35 23.30
N ILE A 60 2.84 3.70 23.32
CA ILE A 60 3.59 4.50 24.29
C ILE A 60 3.08 4.21 25.73
N GLN A 61 1.77 4.22 25.96
CA GLN A 61 1.21 3.93 27.27
C GLN A 61 1.54 2.50 27.74
N PHE A 62 1.51 1.55 26.82
CA PHE A 62 1.85 0.16 27.12
C PHE A 62 3.34 -0.01 27.43
N GLN A 63 4.22 0.71 26.75
CA GLN A 63 5.67 0.70 27.03
C GLN A 63 5.96 1.21 28.46
N ASP A 64 5.28 2.26 28.90
CA ASP A 64 5.42 2.80 30.24
C ASP A 64 4.94 1.81 31.33
N TRP A 65 3.90 1.02 31.02
CA TRP A 65 3.36 -0.01 31.93
C TRP A 65 4.22 -1.29 31.92
N ALA A 66 4.78 -1.66 30.77
CA ALA A 66 5.53 -2.92 30.54
C ALA A 66 7.04 -2.77 30.79
N ILE A 67 7.49 -1.79 31.54
CA ILE A 67 8.93 -1.52 31.88
C ILE A 67 9.71 -2.77 32.33
N ASN A 68 9.02 -3.83 32.78
CA ASN A 68 9.61 -5.09 33.20
C ASN A 68 9.68 -6.17 32.12
N PHE A 69 9.13 -5.94 30.93
CA PHE A 69 9.26 -6.87 29.80
C PHE A 69 10.35 -6.38 28.85
N VAL A 70 11.52 -6.98 28.90
CA VAL A 70 12.64 -6.72 27.97
C VAL A 70 12.30 -7.32 26.61
N VAL A 71 11.51 -6.59 25.82
CA VAL A 71 11.33 -6.92 24.40
C VAL A 71 12.45 -6.22 23.62
N SER A 72 13.18 -6.97 22.78
CA SER A 72 14.25 -6.37 21.97
C SER A 72 13.70 -5.32 21.00
N GLN A 73 14.55 -4.37 20.60
CA GLN A 73 14.19 -3.29 19.70
C GLN A 73 13.68 -3.82 18.35
N GLU A 74 14.29 -4.89 17.85
CA GLU A 74 13.91 -5.54 16.60
C GLU A 74 12.47 -6.07 16.65
N ILE A 75 12.12 -6.74 17.75
CA ILE A 75 10.75 -7.27 17.94
C ILE A 75 9.75 -6.11 18.06
N ARG A 76 10.10 -5.05 18.75
CA ARG A 76 9.24 -3.86 18.87
C ARG A 76 8.99 -3.24 17.49
N VAL A 77 10.04 -2.94 16.74
CA VAL A 77 9.90 -2.38 15.39
C VAL A 77 9.08 -3.31 14.51
N PHE A 78 9.30 -4.63 14.58
CA PHE A 78 8.51 -5.61 13.82
C PHE A 78 7.02 -5.56 14.18
N LEU A 79 6.69 -5.54 15.47
CA LEU A 79 5.28 -5.49 15.91
C LEU A 79 4.62 -4.17 15.57
N SER A 80 5.33 -3.04 15.71
CA SER A 80 4.81 -1.72 15.34
C SER A 80 4.59 -1.60 13.83
N THR A 81 5.51 -2.10 13.00
CA THR A 81 5.30 -2.12 11.54
C THR A 81 4.18 -3.05 11.13
N LEU A 82 4.07 -4.22 11.76
CA LEU A 82 3.02 -5.18 11.43
C LEU A 82 1.63 -4.66 11.84
N PHE A 83 1.46 -4.34 13.13
CA PHE A 83 0.13 -4.02 13.67
C PHE A 83 -0.18 -2.53 13.63
N GLY A 84 0.82 -1.67 13.79
CA GLY A 84 0.65 -0.22 13.82
C GLY A 84 0.58 0.43 12.44
N ILE A 85 1.13 -0.23 11.40
CA ILE A 85 1.17 0.31 10.05
C ILE A 85 0.50 -0.65 9.06
N ALA A 86 1.15 -1.76 8.72
CA ALA A 86 0.76 -2.61 7.60
C ALA A 86 -0.66 -3.18 7.71
N VAL A 87 -1.04 -3.72 8.87
CA VAL A 87 -2.40 -4.25 9.10
C VAL A 87 -3.45 -3.15 8.96
N ILE A 88 -3.20 -1.97 9.50
CA ILE A 88 -4.12 -0.83 9.45
C ILE A 88 -4.32 -0.37 8.01
N GLU A 89 -3.22 -0.06 7.32
CA GLU A 89 -3.28 0.48 5.96
C GLU A 89 -3.88 -0.52 4.96
N GLU A 90 -3.39 -1.78 4.99
CA GLU A 90 -3.90 -2.78 4.04
C GLU A 90 -5.36 -3.14 4.33
N SER A 91 -5.82 -3.05 5.60
CA SER A 91 -7.24 -3.18 5.94
C SER A 91 -8.08 -2.05 5.34
N CYS A 92 -7.62 -0.80 5.44
CA CYS A 92 -8.31 0.36 4.88
C CYS A 92 -8.41 0.27 3.35
N LYS A 93 -7.31 -0.09 2.69
CA LYS A 93 -7.27 -0.30 1.22
C LYS A 93 -8.18 -1.45 0.81
N LEU A 94 -8.10 -2.60 1.49
CA LEU A 94 -8.94 -3.77 1.21
C LEU A 94 -10.42 -3.47 1.41
N ALA A 95 -10.79 -2.69 2.42
CA ALA A 95 -12.18 -2.27 2.63
C ALA A 95 -12.73 -1.51 1.42
N VAL A 96 -11.96 -0.56 0.86
CA VAL A 96 -12.33 0.14 -0.37
C VAL A 96 -12.45 -0.82 -1.55
N VAL A 97 -11.45 -1.70 -1.75
CA VAL A 97 -11.48 -2.70 -2.84
C VAL A 97 -12.71 -3.60 -2.70
N ARG A 98 -13.03 -4.05 -1.49
CA ARG A 98 -14.17 -4.95 -1.25
C ARG A 98 -15.52 -4.28 -1.45
N ILE A 99 -15.67 -3.03 -1.01
CA ILE A 99 -16.95 -2.31 -1.06
C ILE A 99 -17.21 -1.75 -2.45
N TYR A 100 -16.20 -1.21 -3.12
CA TYR A 100 -16.38 -0.45 -4.36
C TYR A 100 -15.86 -1.17 -5.61
N ALA A 101 -14.73 -1.88 -5.54
CA ALA A 101 -14.17 -2.59 -6.69
C ALA A 101 -14.81 -3.97 -6.90
N TYR A 102 -14.86 -4.79 -5.85
CA TYR A 102 -15.35 -6.17 -5.95
C TYR A 102 -16.77 -6.31 -6.49
N PRO A 103 -17.76 -5.46 -6.15
CA PRO A 103 -19.11 -5.53 -6.71
C PRO A 103 -19.17 -5.22 -8.20
N GLN A 104 -18.16 -4.59 -8.79
CA GLN A 104 -18.21 -4.17 -10.19
C GLN A 104 -18.39 -5.37 -11.13
N ILE A 105 -19.42 -5.33 -11.95
CA ILE A 105 -19.72 -6.34 -12.99
C ILE A 105 -18.59 -6.41 -14.03
N LYS A 106 -17.78 -5.36 -14.13
CA LYS A 106 -16.70 -5.23 -15.09
C LYS A 106 -15.45 -6.04 -14.76
N ILE A 107 -15.31 -6.55 -13.53
CA ILE A 107 -14.24 -7.51 -13.22
C ILE A 107 -14.58 -8.84 -13.90
N LYS A 108 -13.98 -9.06 -15.06
CA LYS A 108 -14.14 -10.27 -15.89
C LYS A 108 -12.84 -11.08 -15.98
N SER A 109 -11.74 -10.54 -15.48
CA SER A 109 -10.42 -11.17 -15.44
C SER A 109 -9.70 -10.78 -14.16
N ILE A 110 -8.68 -11.56 -13.78
CA ILE A 110 -7.78 -11.24 -12.67
C ILE A 110 -7.12 -9.88 -12.90
N TYR A 111 -6.76 -9.58 -14.15
CA TYR A 111 -6.16 -8.31 -14.52
C TYR A 111 -7.06 -7.10 -14.21
N ASP A 112 -8.39 -7.23 -14.39
CA ASP A 112 -9.33 -6.16 -14.05
C ASP A 112 -9.29 -5.84 -12.55
N ALA A 113 -9.27 -6.88 -11.73
CA ALA A 113 -9.19 -6.74 -10.27
C ALA A 113 -7.83 -6.15 -9.83
N ILE A 114 -6.73 -6.54 -10.50
CA ILE A 114 -5.40 -5.95 -10.26
C ILE A 114 -5.44 -4.45 -10.51
N VAL A 115 -5.93 -4.01 -11.68
CA VAL A 115 -5.98 -2.58 -12.02
C VAL A 115 -6.78 -1.80 -10.97
N TYR A 116 -7.96 -2.30 -10.58
CA TYR A 116 -8.81 -1.63 -9.60
C TYR A 116 -8.16 -1.55 -8.22
N SER A 117 -7.50 -2.60 -7.77
CA SER A 117 -6.77 -2.59 -6.50
C SER A 117 -5.55 -1.68 -6.51
N VAL A 118 -4.82 -1.65 -7.63
CA VAL A 118 -3.69 -0.72 -7.82
C VAL A 118 -4.18 0.72 -7.74
N LEU A 119 -5.31 1.06 -8.38
CA LEU A 119 -5.87 2.42 -8.34
C LEU A 119 -6.21 2.86 -6.90
N VAL A 120 -6.78 1.96 -6.09
CA VAL A 120 -7.00 2.22 -4.66
C VAL A 120 -5.68 2.43 -3.92
N SER A 121 -4.70 1.55 -4.12
CA SER A 121 -3.42 1.61 -3.42
C SER A 121 -2.60 2.86 -3.76
N ILE A 122 -2.57 3.28 -5.02
CA ILE A 122 -1.86 4.51 -5.40
C ILE A 122 -2.63 5.78 -5.00
N GLY A 123 -3.97 5.73 -4.91
CA GLY A 123 -4.77 6.79 -4.32
C GLY A 123 -4.39 7.00 -2.85
N PHE A 124 -4.33 5.91 -2.08
CA PHE A 124 -3.84 5.92 -0.70
C PHE A 124 -2.44 6.54 -0.61
N ALA A 125 -1.48 6.03 -1.39
CA ALA A 125 -0.11 6.50 -1.42
C ALA A 125 0.01 8.01 -1.75
N SER A 126 -0.91 8.58 -2.54
CA SER A 126 -0.93 10.00 -2.86
C SER A 126 -1.10 10.87 -1.61
N ILE A 127 -2.06 10.52 -0.76
CA ILE A 127 -2.32 11.28 0.48
C ILE A 127 -1.23 11.00 1.50
N GLU A 128 -0.82 9.76 1.65
CA GLU A 128 0.25 9.38 2.55
C GLU A 128 1.56 10.11 2.22
N ASN A 129 1.94 10.21 0.93
CA ASN A 129 3.11 10.97 0.51
C ASN A 129 3.03 12.44 0.93
N LEU A 130 1.86 13.08 0.81
CA LEU A 130 1.68 14.45 1.29
C LEU A 130 1.84 14.55 2.81
N ILE A 131 1.28 13.58 3.56
CA ILE A 131 1.44 13.53 5.02
C ILE A 131 2.93 13.41 5.39
N TYR A 132 3.66 12.49 4.76
CA TYR A 132 5.09 12.31 5.04
C TYR A 132 5.92 13.55 4.70
N VAL A 133 5.67 14.17 3.56
CA VAL A 133 6.46 15.34 3.12
C VAL A 133 6.14 16.59 3.92
N TYR A 134 4.87 16.82 4.28
CA TYR A 134 4.47 18.11 4.87
C TYR A 134 4.16 18.05 6.37
N VAL A 135 3.85 16.87 6.92
CA VAL A 135 3.48 16.72 8.34
C VAL A 135 4.59 16.05 9.16
N TYR A 136 5.26 15.04 8.59
CA TYR A 136 6.24 14.25 9.33
C TYR A 136 7.69 14.66 9.09
N SER A 137 7.97 15.46 8.05
CA SER A 137 9.34 15.84 7.69
C SER A 137 9.66 17.26 8.13
N ASP A 138 10.86 17.45 8.68
CA ASP A 138 11.45 18.76 8.84
C ASP A 138 11.73 19.40 7.47
N GLU A 139 11.67 20.72 7.37
CA GLU A 139 11.81 21.46 6.10
C GLU A 139 13.05 21.05 5.29
N ASP A 140 14.18 20.83 5.98
CA ASP A 140 15.45 20.45 5.36
C ASP A 140 15.42 19.04 4.75
N MET A 141 14.53 18.15 5.24
CA MET A 141 14.42 16.75 4.81
C MET A 141 13.32 16.51 3.79
N GLN A 142 12.40 17.46 3.59
CA GLN A 142 11.22 17.29 2.73
C GLN A 142 11.59 16.81 1.32
N PHE A 143 12.62 17.40 0.71
CA PHE A 143 13.05 17.03 -0.64
C PHE A 143 13.55 15.59 -0.71
N GLN A 144 14.41 15.19 0.24
CA GLN A 144 14.95 13.84 0.29
C GLN A 144 13.83 12.81 0.51
N ILE A 145 12.90 13.09 1.41
CA ILE A 145 11.77 12.20 1.70
C ILE A 145 10.83 12.11 0.49
N ALA A 146 10.51 13.24 -0.15
CA ALA A 146 9.70 13.22 -1.37
C ALA A 146 10.34 12.38 -2.48
N LEU A 147 11.65 12.53 -2.70
CA LEU A 147 12.40 11.77 -3.70
C LEU A 147 12.43 10.27 -3.36
N MET A 148 12.76 9.93 -2.12
CA MET A 148 12.80 8.52 -1.68
C MET A 148 11.44 7.86 -1.80
N ARG A 149 10.37 8.54 -1.37
CA ARG A 149 9.01 7.99 -1.48
C ARG A 149 8.55 7.84 -2.93
N MET A 150 8.94 8.75 -3.80
CA MET A 150 8.67 8.65 -5.23
C MET A 150 9.21 7.34 -5.83
N ILE A 151 10.45 6.94 -5.47
CA ILE A 151 11.14 5.79 -6.07
C ILE A 151 10.96 4.48 -5.31
N SER A 152 10.49 4.52 -4.07
CA SER A 152 10.31 3.31 -3.25
C SER A 152 8.88 3.12 -2.74
N ALA A 153 8.30 4.07 -2.00
CA ALA A 153 6.99 3.90 -1.38
C ALA A 153 5.86 3.81 -2.42
N VAL A 154 5.84 4.67 -3.44
CA VAL A 154 4.81 4.59 -4.50
C VAL A 154 4.85 3.27 -5.26
N PRO A 155 6.00 2.76 -5.74
CA PRO A 155 6.10 1.43 -6.29
C PRO A 155 5.72 0.31 -5.31
N ALA A 156 6.04 0.45 -4.02
CA ALA A 156 5.67 -0.52 -2.99
C ALA A 156 4.14 -0.64 -2.87
N HIS A 157 3.43 0.48 -2.75
CA HIS A 157 1.96 0.49 -2.71
C HIS A 157 1.34 -0.08 -3.98
N ALA A 158 1.87 0.25 -5.16
CA ALA A 158 1.41 -0.34 -6.42
C ALA A 158 1.60 -1.85 -6.42
N LEU A 159 2.73 -2.36 -5.93
CA LEU A 159 3.03 -3.78 -5.82
C LEU A 159 2.07 -4.49 -4.86
N MET A 160 1.80 -3.92 -3.68
CA MET A 160 0.81 -4.43 -2.74
C MET A 160 -0.59 -4.47 -3.36
N GLY A 161 -0.96 -3.43 -4.13
CA GLY A 161 -2.19 -3.38 -4.91
C GLY A 161 -2.28 -4.48 -5.96
N ILE A 162 -1.17 -4.85 -6.60
CA ILE A 162 -1.11 -5.97 -7.56
C ILE A 162 -1.44 -7.29 -6.86
N PHE A 163 -0.80 -7.60 -5.74
CA PHE A 163 -1.08 -8.85 -4.99
C PHE A 163 -2.50 -8.86 -4.44
N MET A 164 -2.97 -7.77 -3.84
CA MET A 164 -4.35 -7.65 -3.36
C MET A 164 -5.33 -7.95 -4.50
N GLY A 165 -5.17 -7.27 -5.63
CA GLY A 165 -6.04 -7.41 -6.79
C GLY A 165 -5.98 -8.78 -7.44
N TYR A 166 -4.82 -9.39 -7.52
CA TYR A 166 -4.66 -10.75 -8.03
C TYR A 166 -5.53 -11.75 -7.25
N TYR A 167 -5.41 -11.74 -5.92
CA TYR A 167 -6.19 -12.65 -5.09
C TYR A 167 -7.68 -12.27 -4.99
N ILE A 168 -8.03 -10.98 -5.06
CA ILE A 168 -9.42 -10.54 -5.20
C ILE A 168 -10.04 -11.03 -6.50
N GLY A 169 -9.29 -10.98 -7.61
CA GLY A 169 -9.71 -11.53 -8.89
C GLY A 169 -9.97 -13.04 -8.81
N LYS A 170 -9.04 -13.78 -8.21
CA LYS A 170 -9.23 -15.23 -7.98
C LYS A 170 -10.45 -15.53 -7.11
N ALA A 171 -10.65 -14.76 -6.03
CA ALA A 171 -11.82 -14.92 -5.17
C ALA A 171 -13.14 -14.67 -5.90
N LYS A 172 -13.16 -13.75 -6.87
CA LYS A 172 -14.36 -13.41 -7.64
C LYS A 172 -14.67 -14.42 -8.73
N LEU A 173 -13.64 -14.94 -9.39
CA LEU A 173 -13.79 -15.78 -10.57
C LEU A 173 -13.85 -17.28 -10.26
N ASN A 174 -13.41 -17.70 -9.08
CA ASN A 174 -13.40 -19.11 -8.68
C ASN A 174 -13.98 -19.28 -7.27
N GLU A 175 -15.14 -19.94 -7.20
CA GLU A 175 -15.86 -20.17 -5.94
C GLU A 175 -15.15 -21.13 -4.99
N GLU A 176 -14.49 -22.15 -5.52
CA GLU A 176 -13.84 -23.21 -4.74
C GLU A 176 -12.71 -22.67 -3.87
N ILE A 177 -11.97 -21.67 -4.38
CA ILE A 177 -10.84 -21.07 -3.67
C ILE A 177 -11.15 -19.68 -3.10
N ARG A 178 -12.42 -19.24 -3.13
CA ARG A 178 -12.84 -17.89 -2.75
C ARG A 178 -12.33 -17.47 -1.37
N VAL A 179 -12.60 -18.28 -0.34
CA VAL A 179 -12.24 -17.94 1.05
C VAL A 179 -10.73 -17.82 1.20
N ARG A 180 -9.97 -18.79 0.69
CA ARG A 180 -8.50 -18.77 0.72
C ARG A 180 -7.94 -17.55 -0.03
N SER A 181 -8.51 -17.26 -1.18
CA SER A 181 -8.06 -16.10 -1.99
C SER A 181 -8.35 -14.78 -1.28
N TYR A 182 -9.49 -14.63 -0.59
CA TYR A 182 -9.73 -13.46 0.26
C TYR A 182 -8.69 -13.31 1.37
N GLN A 183 -8.34 -14.39 2.05
CA GLN A 183 -7.32 -14.36 3.09
C GLN A 183 -5.97 -13.92 2.51
N LEU A 184 -5.57 -14.49 1.37
CA LEU A 184 -4.31 -14.15 0.71
C LEU A 184 -4.31 -12.71 0.15
N SER A 185 -5.46 -12.15 -0.25
CA SER A 185 -5.56 -10.77 -0.71
C SER A 185 -5.25 -9.75 0.38
N PHE A 186 -5.32 -10.14 1.63
CA PHE A 186 -4.93 -9.36 2.79
C PHE A 186 -3.52 -9.71 3.29
N LEU A 187 -3.28 -11.00 3.54
CA LEU A 187 -2.05 -11.45 4.20
C LEU A 187 -0.79 -11.17 3.39
N ILE A 188 -0.83 -11.35 2.07
CA ILE A 188 0.36 -11.14 1.23
C ILE A 188 0.76 -9.66 1.19
N PRO A 189 -0.15 -8.69 0.90
CA PRO A 189 0.17 -7.27 1.01
C PRO A 189 0.69 -6.86 2.40
N VAL A 190 0.06 -7.34 3.49
CA VAL A 190 0.52 -7.06 4.86
C VAL A 190 1.94 -7.53 5.08
N LEU A 191 2.30 -8.76 4.66
CA LEU A 191 3.65 -9.29 4.82
C LEU A 191 4.70 -8.51 4.02
N ILE A 192 4.38 -8.14 2.77
CA ILE A 192 5.27 -7.35 1.92
C ILE A 192 5.47 -5.97 2.55
N HIS A 193 4.39 -5.32 2.99
CA HIS A 193 4.42 -4.02 3.62
C HIS A 193 5.24 -4.04 4.91
N THR A 194 4.94 -4.98 5.81
CA THR A 194 5.70 -5.16 7.05
C THR A 194 7.18 -5.33 6.78
N GLY A 195 7.57 -6.19 5.84
CA GLY A 195 8.97 -6.40 5.49
C GLY A 195 9.64 -5.15 4.91
N TYR A 196 8.93 -4.41 4.06
CA TYR A 196 9.43 -3.18 3.48
C TYR A 196 9.68 -2.11 4.56
N ASP A 197 8.71 -1.83 5.42
CA ASP A 197 8.82 -0.80 6.45
C ASP A 197 9.74 -1.22 7.59
N TYR A 198 9.76 -2.49 7.96
CA TYR A 198 10.63 -3.00 9.02
C TYR A 198 12.10 -2.60 8.79
N PHE A 199 12.62 -2.82 7.59
CA PHE A 199 14.00 -2.46 7.28
C PHE A 199 14.22 -0.96 7.07
N LEU A 200 13.19 -0.18 6.79
CA LEU A 200 13.29 1.28 6.76
C LEU A 200 13.34 1.88 8.17
N LEU A 201 12.60 1.29 9.12
CA LEU A 201 12.42 1.83 10.46
C LEU A 201 13.36 1.21 11.49
N LEU A 202 13.99 0.06 11.19
CA LEU A 202 14.94 -0.58 12.11
C LEU A 202 16.25 0.20 12.16
N PRO A 203 16.62 0.78 13.32
CA PRO A 203 17.88 1.50 13.48
C PRO A 203 19.09 0.64 13.14
N GLY A 204 20.02 1.19 12.37
CA GLY A 204 21.21 0.48 11.90
C GLY A 204 20.97 -0.49 10.74
N SER A 205 19.73 -0.68 10.31
CA SER A 205 19.42 -1.42 9.09
C SER A 205 19.77 -0.61 7.84
N SER A 206 20.10 -1.32 6.77
CA SER A 206 20.25 -0.68 5.46
C SER A 206 18.91 -0.65 4.74
N SER A 207 18.49 0.53 4.30
CA SER A 207 17.31 0.69 3.42
C SER A 207 17.40 -0.14 2.13
N MET A 208 18.59 -0.63 1.79
CA MET A 208 18.82 -1.55 0.66
C MET A 208 17.98 -2.84 0.81
N TYR A 209 17.75 -3.34 2.03
CA TYR A 209 16.93 -4.53 2.25
C TYR A 209 15.47 -4.31 1.84
N SER A 210 14.92 -3.11 2.05
CA SER A 210 13.57 -2.76 1.57
C SER A 210 13.50 -2.78 0.03
N PHE A 211 14.52 -2.28 -0.67
CA PHE A 211 14.60 -2.37 -2.14
C PHE A 211 14.75 -3.82 -2.61
N ILE A 212 15.51 -4.67 -1.91
CA ILE A 212 15.62 -6.10 -2.24
C ILE A 212 14.25 -6.78 -2.11
N ILE A 213 13.49 -6.50 -1.06
CA ILE A 213 12.13 -7.03 -0.88
C ILE A 213 11.25 -6.61 -2.06
N LEU A 214 11.24 -5.33 -2.41
CA LEU A 214 10.45 -4.84 -3.55
C LEU A 214 10.86 -5.52 -4.87
N ALA A 215 12.16 -5.69 -5.11
CA ALA A 215 12.66 -6.35 -6.32
C ALA A 215 12.22 -7.83 -6.38
N VAL A 216 12.38 -8.57 -5.30
CA VAL A 216 11.99 -9.98 -5.20
C VAL A 216 10.49 -10.15 -5.44
N PHE A 217 9.66 -9.37 -4.75
CA PHE A 217 8.21 -9.45 -4.91
C PHE A 217 7.72 -8.92 -6.25
N THR A 218 8.42 -7.97 -6.87
CA THR A 218 8.13 -7.54 -8.26
C THR A 218 8.35 -8.69 -9.25
N ILE A 219 9.47 -9.40 -9.13
CA ILE A 219 9.72 -10.60 -9.97
C ILE A 219 8.63 -11.64 -9.74
N PHE A 220 8.27 -11.88 -8.47
CA PHE A 220 7.22 -12.83 -8.13
C PHE A 220 5.86 -12.42 -8.70
N ALA A 221 5.48 -11.14 -8.63
CA ALA A 221 4.24 -10.61 -9.23
C ALA A 221 4.21 -10.82 -10.75
N VAL A 222 5.33 -10.57 -11.45
CA VAL A 222 5.43 -10.81 -12.90
C VAL A 222 5.25 -12.28 -13.25
N VAL A 223 5.89 -13.18 -12.51
CA VAL A 223 5.74 -14.63 -12.70
C VAL A 223 4.29 -15.05 -12.48
N LEU A 224 3.68 -14.57 -11.41
CA LEU A 224 2.32 -14.91 -10.99
C LEU A 224 1.26 -14.45 -12.00
N ILE A 225 1.42 -13.23 -12.55
CA ILE A 225 0.50 -12.69 -13.58
C ILE A 225 0.66 -13.43 -14.92
N ARG A 226 1.84 -13.95 -15.21
CA ARG A 226 2.09 -14.69 -16.46
C ARG A 226 1.61 -16.15 -16.40
N SER A 227 1.42 -16.69 -15.21
CA SER A 227 0.99 -18.10 -15.02
C SER A 227 -0.53 -18.30 -15.08
N ASP A 228 -1.31 -17.24 -15.03
CA ASP A 228 -2.79 -17.18 -15.19
C ASP A 228 -3.18 -16.51 -16.53
#